data_82bd8f73f6869a7962ecc6ebaeca5830
#
_entry.id   82bd8f73f6869a7962ecc6ebaeca5830
#
_cell.length_a   1.000
_cell.length_b   1.000
_cell.length_c   1.000
_cell.angle_alpha   90.00
_cell.angle_beta   90.00
_cell.angle_gamma   90.00
#
_symmetry.space_group_name_H-M   'P 1'
#
loop_
_entity.id
_entity.type
_entity.pdbx_description
1 polymer ?
#
loop_
_entity_poly.entity_id
_entity_poly.type
_entity_poly.pdbx_seq_one_letter_code
_entity_poly.pdbx_strand_id
1 'polypeptide(L)'
;MIYIKLDDSMNLVITVNEPIYRGDNLNQKIIYLIPFQVGEIDMLTATPYLSYIRADGVADIVRLERQSEKYKEAYYQYVFPVSCRLTKFPGEVCSWLQIFSGTPSNPTIAKSGECLLYVEESKNMDDYICDHQLSAIYEMQKKTEDTESNMDAIQEEIDKLVKGDDVIHFTSNSGNDPVDEDAVIQF
;
A
#
# COMPACT_ATOMS: atom_id res chain seq x y z
N MET A 1 -3.58 10.44 13.14
CA MET A 1 -3.42 9.02 13.57
C MET A 1 -4.50 8.68 14.58
N ILE A 2 -5.28 7.64 14.35
CA ILE A 2 -6.45 7.26 15.16
C ILE A 2 -6.07 6.05 16.00
N TYR A 3 -6.44 6.04 17.28
CA TYR A 3 -6.22 4.89 18.15
C TYR A 3 -7.56 4.32 18.60
N ILE A 4 -7.73 3.01 18.40
CA ILE A 4 -8.90 2.25 18.79
C ILE A 4 -8.45 1.12 19.70
N LYS A 5 -9.01 1.07 20.91
CA LYS A 5 -8.67 0.05 21.89
C LYS A 5 -9.78 -1.00 21.94
N LEU A 6 -9.39 -2.27 21.95
CA LEU A 6 -10.29 -3.36 22.32
C LEU A 6 -10.32 -3.47 23.87
N ASP A 7 -11.49 -3.33 24.44
CA ASP A 7 -11.69 -3.47 25.90
C ASP A 7 -11.96 -4.94 26.31
N ASP A 8 -12.03 -5.17 27.62
CA ASP A 8 -12.25 -6.50 28.18
C ASP A 8 -13.65 -7.07 27.88
N SER A 9 -14.58 -6.20 27.50
CA SER A 9 -15.94 -6.57 27.08
C SER A 9 -16.08 -6.76 25.57
N MET A 10 -14.95 -6.82 24.87
CA MET A 10 -14.89 -6.95 23.41
C MET A 10 -15.46 -5.75 22.63
N ASN A 11 -15.52 -4.57 23.24
CA ASN A 11 -15.92 -3.36 22.51
C ASN A 11 -14.70 -2.63 21.96
N LEU A 12 -14.89 -1.99 20.82
CA LEU A 12 -13.90 -1.11 20.22
C LEU A 12 -14.15 0.32 20.69
N VAL A 13 -13.19 0.89 21.41
CA VAL A 13 -13.27 2.23 21.98
C VAL A 13 -12.25 3.12 21.30
N ILE A 14 -12.72 4.19 20.65
CA ILE A 14 -11.85 5.22 20.05
C ILE A 14 -11.23 6.03 21.18
N THR A 15 -9.92 5.98 21.34
CA THR A 15 -9.18 6.70 22.38
C THR A 15 -8.54 7.97 21.87
N VAL A 16 -8.17 8.01 20.60
CA VAL A 16 -7.71 9.21 19.89
C VAL A 16 -8.43 9.23 18.55
N ASN A 17 -9.12 10.33 18.27
CA ASN A 17 -9.87 10.52 17.03
C ASN A 17 -9.29 11.71 16.26
N GLU A 18 -9.01 11.48 15.00
CA GLU A 18 -8.66 12.50 14.02
C GLU A 18 -9.62 12.36 12.83
N PRO A 19 -10.02 13.45 12.19
CA PRO A 19 -10.91 13.36 11.04
C PRO A 19 -10.28 12.59 9.89
N ILE A 20 -11.07 11.72 9.25
CA ILE A 20 -10.73 11.05 8.02
C ILE A 20 -11.48 11.75 6.91
N TYR A 21 -10.80 12.16 5.86
CA TYR A 21 -11.42 12.88 4.76
C TYR A 21 -11.60 12.00 3.54
N ARG A 22 -12.65 12.27 2.77
CA ARG A 22 -12.87 11.67 1.47
C ARG A 22 -11.64 11.83 0.58
N GLY A 23 -11.19 10.74 -0.04
CA GLY A 23 -10.03 10.72 -0.90
C GLY A 23 -8.67 10.56 -0.20
N ASP A 24 -8.64 10.55 1.16
CA ASP A 24 -7.41 10.22 1.88
C ASP A 24 -6.88 8.85 1.45
N ASN A 25 -5.59 8.79 1.14
CA ASN A 25 -4.94 7.56 0.75
C ASN A 25 -3.57 7.43 1.41
N LEU A 26 -3.45 6.44 2.30
CA LEU A 26 -2.23 6.07 3.03
C LEU A 26 -1.59 7.20 3.87
N ASN A 27 -2.23 8.36 3.94
CA ASN A 27 -1.76 9.50 4.72
C ASN A 27 -2.01 9.29 6.22
N GLN A 28 -3.11 8.62 6.56
CA GLN A 28 -3.49 8.32 7.93
C GLN A 28 -3.39 6.83 8.23
N LYS A 29 -3.24 6.53 9.51
CA LYS A 29 -3.22 5.15 10.04
C LYS A 29 -4.17 5.05 11.22
N ILE A 30 -4.91 3.96 11.26
CA ILE A 30 -5.69 3.54 12.42
C ILE A 30 -4.88 2.47 13.14
N ILE A 31 -4.63 2.66 14.43
CA ILE A 31 -3.91 1.72 15.27
C ILE A 31 -4.90 1.06 16.21
N TYR A 32 -5.04 -0.25 16.07
CA TYR A 32 -5.83 -1.08 16.96
C TYR A 32 -4.94 -1.58 18.10
N LEU A 33 -5.30 -1.23 19.32
CA LEU A 33 -4.66 -1.70 20.54
C LEU A 33 -5.42 -2.93 21.05
N ILE A 34 -4.83 -4.11 20.85
CA ILE A 34 -5.44 -5.38 21.25
C ILE A 34 -4.66 -5.94 22.44
N PRO A 35 -5.31 -6.32 23.54
CA PRO A 35 -4.64 -6.94 24.68
C PRO A 35 -3.82 -8.16 24.25
N PHE A 36 -2.79 -8.52 25.01
CA PHE A 36 -1.97 -9.72 24.72
C PHE A 36 -2.80 -11.00 24.71
N GLN A 37 -3.87 -11.01 25.50
CA GLN A 37 -4.82 -12.11 25.58
C GLN A 37 -6.24 -11.59 25.43
N VAL A 38 -7.04 -12.26 24.62
CA VAL A 38 -8.46 -11.96 24.38
C VAL A 38 -9.26 -13.22 24.74
N GLY A 39 -9.85 -13.24 25.94
CA GLY A 39 -10.42 -14.47 26.49
C GLY A 39 -9.34 -15.55 26.65
N GLU A 40 -9.52 -16.67 25.98
CA GLU A 40 -8.56 -17.77 25.94
C GLU A 40 -7.57 -17.69 24.76
N ILE A 41 -7.71 -16.66 23.91
CA ILE A 41 -6.90 -16.51 22.69
C ILE A 41 -5.63 -15.71 22.99
N ASP A 42 -4.46 -16.33 22.76
CA ASP A 42 -3.16 -15.65 22.78
C ASP A 42 -2.96 -14.91 21.46
N MET A 43 -2.89 -13.58 21.53
CA MET A 43 -2.67 -12.71 20.37
C MET A 43 -1.27 -12.81 19.75
N LEU A 44 -0.34 -13.55 20.37
CA LEU A 44 0.95 -13.85 19.76
C LEU A 44 0.78 -14.76 18.53
N THR A 45 -0.16 -15.69 18.60
CA THR A 45 -0.42 -16.71 17.56
C THR A 45 -1.67 -16.42 16.73
N ALA A 46 -2.55 -15.56 17.21
CA ALA A 46 -3.79 -15.21 16.56
C ALA A 46 -3.61 -14.18 15.46
N THR A 47 -4.52 -14.18 14.50
CA THR A 47 -4.54 -13.23 13.39
C THR A 47 -5.82 -12.40 13.45
N PRO A 48 -5.74 -11.09 13.71
CA PRO A 48 -6.89 -10.21 13.64
C PRO A 48 -7.14 -9.72 12.21
N TYR A 49 -8.42 -9.66 11.87
CA TYR A 49 -8.94 -9.05 10.65
C TYR A 49 -9.86 -7.90 11.02
N LEU A 50 -9.75 -6.82 10.30
CA LEU A 50 -10.69 -5.71 10.31
C LEU A 50 -11.74 -5.98 9.24
N SER A 51 -12.99 -6.07 9.64
CA SER A 51 -14.14 -6.06 8.74
C SER A 51 -14.79 -4.69 8.83
N TYR A 52 -15.20 -4.14 7.70
CA TYR A 52 -15.89 -2.86 7.69
C TYR A 52 -16.90 -2.78 6.54
N ILE A 53 -17.93 -1.96 6.76
CA ILE A 53 -18.93 -1.61 5.76
C ILE A 53 -18.83 -0.09 5.55
N ARG A 54 -18.59 0.30 4.32
CA ARG A 54 -18.48 1.70 3.92
C ARG A 54 -19.86 2.37 3.81
N ALA A 55 -19.87 3.69 3.68
CA ALA A 55 -21.10 4.47 3.52
C ALA A 55 -21.94 4.07 2.29
N ASP A 56 -21.32 3.50 1.24
CA ASP A 56 -22.02 2.96 0.06
C ASP A 56 -22.53 1.53 0.23
N GLY A 57 -22.43 0.95 1.44
CA GLY A 57 -22.89 -0.40 1.75
C GLY A 57 -21.95 -1.52 1.31
N VAL A 58 -20.79 -1.20 0.73
CA VAL A 58 -19.80 -2.21 0.33
C VAL A 58 -18.99 -2.66 1.52
N ALA A 59 -18.99 -3.97 1.75
CA ALA A 59 -18.19 -4.61 2.80
C ALA A 59 -16.80 -4.97 2.29
N ASP A 60 -15.81 -4.89 3.20
CA ASP A 60 -14.45 -5.33 2.94
C ASP A 60 -13.86 -5.97 4.21
N ILE A 61 -12.83 -6.79 4.03
CA ILE A 61 -12.10 -7.44 5.12
C ILE A 61 -10.61 -7.33 4.85
N VAL A 62 -9.85 -6.88 5.86
CA VAL A 62 -8.42 -6.67 5.76
C VAL A 62 -7.71 -7.32 6.93
N ARG A 63 -6.67 -8.09 6.65
CA ARG A 63 -5.78 -8.62 7.68
C ARG A 63 -4.99 -7.45 8.29
N LEU A 64 -4.96 -7.38 9.62
CA LEU A 64 -4.17 -6.38 10.31
C LEU A 64 -2.75 -6.89 10.55
N GLU A 65 -1.78 -6.01 10.37
CA GLU A 65 -0.37 -6.31 10.60
C GLU A 65 0.07 -5.82 11.98
N ARG A 66 0.72 -6.72 12.72
CA ARG A 66 1.25 -6.41 14.05
C ARG A 66 2.55 -5.61 13.90
N GLN A 67 2.65 -4.52 14.65
CA GLN A 67 3.91 -3.82 14.82
C GLN A 67 4.82 -4.52 15.82
N SER A 68 6.12 -4.31 15.69
CA SER A 68 7.12 -4.83 16.64
C SER A 68 7.00 -4.20 18.02
N GLU A 69 6.54 -2.96 18.07
CA GLU A 69 6.39 -2.20 19.32
C GLU A 69 5.11 -2.57 20.05
N LYS A 70 5.22 -2.66 21.37
CA LYS A 70 4.09 -2.86 22.27
C LYS A 70 3.63 -1.52 22.82
N TYR A 71 2.34 -1.41 23.10
CA TYR A 71 1.78 -0.23 23.73
C TYR A 71 1.59 -0.48 25.24
N LYS A 72 2.28 0.32 26.07
CA LYS A 72 2.20 0.26 27.55
C LYS A 72 2.39 -1.16 28.13
N GLU A 73 3.20 -1.98 27.49
CA GLU A 73 3.49 -3.37 27.89
C GLU A 73 2.26 -4.25 28.15
N ALA A 74 1.10 -3.85 27.63
CA ALA A 74 -0.17 -4.57 27.83
C ALA A 74 -0.90 -4.86 26.50
N TYR A 75 -0.55 -4.16 25.43
CA TYR A 75 -1.25 -4.25 24.15
C TYR A 75 -0.27 -4.47 23.01
N TYR A 76 -0.66 -5.30 22.04
CA TYR A 76 -0.09 -5.30 20.72
C TYR A 76 -0.73 -4.19 19.89
N GLN A 77 0.07 -3.59 19.03
CA GLN A 77 -0.36 -2.58 18.06
C GLN A 77 -0.55 -3.23 16.70
N TYR A 78 -1.74 -3.11 16.14
CA TYR A 78 -2.06 -3.56 14.80
C TYR A 78 -2.42 -2.35 13.95
N VAL A 79 -1.85 -2.27 12.75
CA VAL A 79 -1.99 -1.10 11.90
C VAL A 79 -2.89 -1.38 10.73
N PHE A 80 -3.80 -0.45 10.51
CA PHE A 80 -4.59 -0.36 9.29
C PHE A 80 -4.29 0.98 8.61
N PRO A 81 -3.60 0.97 7.46
CA PRO A 81 -3.40 2.18 6.68
C PRO A 81 -4.74 2.57 6.03
N VAL A 82 -5.18 3.80 6.26
CA VAL A 82 -6.40 4.34 5.65
C VAL A 82 -6.17 4.46 4.14
N SER A 83 -6.89 3.69 3.35
CA SER A 83 -6.76 3.67 1.90
C SER A 83 -7.91 4.42 1.23
N CYS A 84 -7.70 4.85 -0.01
CA CYS A 84 -8.76 5.45 -0.84
C CYS A 84 -9.96 4.51 -1.04
N ARG A 85 -9.82 3.21 -0.79
CA ARG A 85 -10.93 2.26 -0.75
C ARG A 85 -11.89 2.56 0.37
N LEU A 86 -11.36 2.80 1.59
CA LEU A 86 -12.18 3.16 2.76
C LEU A 86 -12.83 4.52 2.57
N THR A 87 -12.08 5.48 2.05
CA THR A 87 -12.45 6.90 2.00
C THR A 87 -13.16 7.32 0.70
N LYS A 88 -13.55 6.34 -0.12
CA LYS A 88 -14.14 6.61 -1.43
C LYS A 88 -15.43 7.45 -1.35
N PHE A 89 -16.24 7.21 -0.34
CA PHE A 89 -17.49 7.91 -0.10
C PHE A 89 -17.52 8.48 1.31
N PRO A 90 -18.01 9.70 1.49
CA PRO A 90 -18.20 10.29 2.81
C PRO A 90 -19.36 9.63 3.54
N GLY A 91 -19.33 9.63 4.86
CA GLY A 91 -20.37 9.08 5.71
C GLY A 91 -19.85 8.06 6.73
N GLU A 92 -20.77 7.32 7.30
CA GLU A 92 -20.46 6.33 8.34
C GLU A 92 -19.82 5.08 7.77
N VAL A 93 -18.77 4.63 8.46
CA VAL A 93 -18.11 3.35 8.22
C VAL A 93 -18.28 2.51 9.49
N CYS A 94 -19.07 1.46 9.41
CA CYS A 94 -19.23 0.51 10.49
C CYS A 94 -18.10 -0.52 10.44
N SER A 95 -17.36 -0.69 11.53
CA SER A 95 -16.20 -1.58 11.57
C SER A 95 -16.19 -2.46 12.81
N TRP A 96 -15.62 -3.67 12.70
CA TRP A 96 -15.43 -4.61 13.81
C TRP A 96 -14.21 -5.48 13.56
N LEU A 97 -13.66 -6.05 14.63
CA LEU A 97 -12.57 -7.01 14.55
C LEU A 97 -13.10 -8.45 14.55
N GLN A 98 -12.40 -9.29 13.78
CA GLN A 98 -12.53 -10.75 13.83
C GLN A 98 -11.15 -11.34 14.12
N ILE A 99 -11.00 -12.04 15.23
CA ILE A 99 -9.76 -12.62 15.68
C ILE A 99 -9.82 -14.13 15.47
N PHE A 100 -8.93 -14.61 14.62
CA PHE A 100 -8.84 -16.04 14.29
C PHE A 100 -7.65 -16.67 15.03
N SER A 101 -7.91 -17.79 15.69
CA SER A 101 -6.90 -18.61 16.36
C SER A 101 -7.17 -20.10 16.11
N GLY A 102 -6.19 -20.95 16.38
CA GLY A 102 -6.31 -22.38 16.22
C GLY A 102 -5.85 -22.87 14.84
N THR A 103 -6.26 -24.09 14.50
CA THR A 103 -5.91 -24.73 13.22
C THR A 103 -7.01 -24.56 12.19
N PRO A 104 -6.72 -24.66 10.88
CA PRO A 104 -7.75 -24.59 9.84
C PRO A 104 -8.89 -25.59 10.00
N SER A 105 -8.61 -26.74 10.63
CA SER A 105 -9.61 -27.80 10.91
C SER A 105 -10.43 -27.54 12.18
N ASN A 106 -9.96 -26.65 13.06
CA ASN A 106 -10.67 -26.27 14.30
C ASN A 106 -10.40 -24.80 14.64
N PRO A 107 -10.97 -23.85 13.90
CA PRO A 107 -10.74 -22.43 14.12
C PRO A 107 -11.55 -21.93 15.31
N THR A 108 -10.92 -21.16 16.17
CA THR A 108 -11.61 -20.34 17.17
C THR A 108 -11.72 -18.92 16.63
N ILE A 109 -12.92 -18.34 16.66
CA ILE A 109 -13.18 -17.00 16.14
C ILE A 109 -13.81 -16.17 17.24
N ALA A 110 -13.14 -15.08 17.63
CA ALA A 110 -13.70 -14.05 18.48
C ALA A 110 -14.08 -12.83 17.66
N LYS A 111 -15.20 -12.19 17.96
CA LYS A 111 -15.66 -10.97 17.30
C LYS A 111 -15.82 -9.85 18.31
N SER A 112 -15.39 -8.65 17.93
CA SER A 112 -15.64 -7.45 18.74
C SER A 112 -17.05 -6.90 18.50
N GLY A 113 -17.47 -5.98 19.36
CA GLY A 113 -18.54 -5.04 19.06
C GLY A 113 -18.19 -4.15 17.87
N GLU A 114 -19.19 -3.45 17.38
CA GLU A 114 -19.04 -2.51 16.26
C GLU A 114 -18.44 -1.19 16.73
N CYS A 115 -17.66 -0.55 15.84
CA CYS A 115 -17.13 0.79 16.01
C CYS A 115 -17.48 1.62 14.78
N LEU A 116 -18.05 2.79 15.00
CA LEU A 116 -18.39 3.71 13.93
C LEU A 116 -17.24 4.70 13.71
N LEU A 117 -16.73 4.75 12.50
CA LEU A 117 -15.84 5.76 11.99
C LEU A 117 -16.62 6.67 11.04
N TYR A 118 -16.18 7.88 10.87
CA TYR A 118 -16.82 8.82 9.96
C TYR A 118 -15.81 9.36 8.95
N VAL A 119 -16.15 9.26 7.68
CA VAL A 119 -15.40 9.87 6.59
C VAL A 119 -16.06 11.21 6.27
N GLU A 120 -15.35 12.29 6.55
CA GLU A 120 -15.82 13.63 6.29
C GLU A 120 -15.74 13.96 4.80
N GLU A 121 -16.70 14.77 4.33
CA GLU A 121 -16.63 15.33 2.99
C GLU A 121 -15.42 16.25 2.90
N SER A 122 -14.56 16.03 1.93
CA SER A 122 -13.51 16.97 1.58
C SER A 122 -13.89 17.72 0.32
N LYS A 123 -13.47 18.99 0.24
CA LYS A 123 -13.55 19.71 -1.03
C LYS A 123 -12.61 19.06 -2.02
N ASN A 124 -13.17 18.36 -2.98
CA ASN A 124 -12.37 17.76 -4.04
C ASN A 124 -11.99 18.87 -5.03
N MET A 125 -10.72 18.96 -5.40
CA MET A 125 -10.28 19.93 -6.41
C MET A 125 -11.05 19.76 -7.73
N ASP A 126 -11.46 18.54 -8.04
CA ASP A 126 -12.26 18.24 -9.24
C ASP A 126 -13.59 19.00 -9.27
N ASP A 127 -14.17 19.33 -8.12
CA ASP A 127 -15.41 20.11 -8.03
C ASP A 127 -15.20 21.62 -8.35
N TYR A 128 -13.94 22.08 -8.36
CA TYR A 128 -13.55 23.48 -8.55
C TYR A 128 -12.70 23.73 -9.78
N ILE A 129 -12.19 22.68 -10.41
CA ILE A 129 -11.39 22.77 -11.63
C ILE A 129 -12.35 22.75 -12.82
N CYS A 130 -12.32 23.81 -13.64
CA CYS A 130 -13.11 23.80 -14.87
C CYS A 130 -12.58 22.76 -15.86
N ASP A 131 -13.46 22.26 -16.72
CA ASP A 131 -13.17 21.19 -17.69
C ASP A 131 -11.88 21.43 -18.51
N HIS A 132 -11.56 22.68 -18.79
CA HIS A 132 -10.34 23.06 -19.50
C HIS A 132 -9.06 22.78 -18.68
N GLN A 133 -9.11 22.98 -17.36
CA GLN A 133 -7.95 22.72 -16.49
C GLN A 133 -7.81 21.23 -16.21
N LEU A 134 -8.92 20.51 -16.07
CA LEU A 134 -8.94 19.04 -15.97
C LEU A 134 -8.31 18.42 -17.24
N SER A 135 -8.71 18.89 -18.42
CA SER A 135 -8.12 18.42 -19.69
C SER A 135 -6.61 18.60 -19.73
N ALA A 136 -6.10 19.76 -19.25
CA ALA A 136 -4.67 20.01 -19.19
C ALA A 136 -3.92 19.07 -18.23
N ILE A 137 -4.54 18.75 -17.09
CA ILE A 137 -3.99 17.78 -16.12
C ILE A 137 -3.94 16.37 -16.72
N TYR A 138 -5.02 15.93 -17.37
CA TYR A 138 -5.05 14.63 -18.04
C TYR A 138 -4.06 14.54 -19.19
N GLU A 139 -3.88 15.63 -19.97
CA GLU A 139 -2.85 15.67 -21.01
C GLU A 139 -1.43 15.59 -20.43
N MET A 140 -1.19 16.23 -19.30
CA MET A 140 0.10 16.12 -18.60
C MET A 140 0.35 14.70 -18.10
N GLN A 141 -0.65 14.07 -17.46
CA GLN A 141 -0.55 12.68 -17.01
C GLN A 141 -0.25 11.74 -18.17
N LYS A 142 -1.00 11.87 -19.27
CA LYS A 142 -0.78 11.08 -20.48
C LYS A 142 0.63 11.25 -21.04
N LYS A 143 1.14 12.49 -21.11
CA LYS A 143 2.51 12.74 -21.55
C LYS A 143 3.56 12.11 -20.63
N THR A 144 3.29 12.05 -19.32
CA THR A 144 4.19 11.39 -18.36
C THR A 144 4.20 9.88 -18.60
N GLU A 145 3.04 9.26 -18.78
CA GLU A 145 2.91 7.84 -19.10
C GLU A 145 3.58 7.48 -20.44
N ASP A 146 3.38 8.30 -21.48
CA ASP A 146 4.03 8.15 -22.77
C ASP A 146 5.57 8.28 -22.64
N THR A 147 6.05 9.17 -21.76
CA THR A 147 7.49 9.35 -21.53
C THR A 147 8.09 8.17 -20.78
N GLU A 148 7.40 7.65 -19.77
CA GLU A 148 7.83 6.44 -19.03
C GLU A 148 7.88 5.23 -19.97
N SER A 149 6.86 5.04 -20.81
CA SER A 149 6.84 3.95 -21.81
C SER A 149 7.99 4.06 -22.82
N ASN A 150 8.32 5.28 -23.26
CA ASN A 150 9.46 5.51 -24.13
C ASN A 150 10.80 5.26 -23.45
N MET A 151 10.92 5.59 -22.16
CA MET A 151 12.12 5.28 -21.37
C MET A 151 12.33 3.79 -21.23
N ASP A 152 11.26 3.02 -20.98
CA ASP A 152 11.32 1.56 -20.88
C ASP A 152 11.75 0.94 -22.23
N ALA A 153 11.22 1.45 -23.34
CA ALA A 153 11.61 1.01 -24.67
C ALA A 153 13.09 1.30 -25.00
N ILE A 154 13.57 2.50 -24.62
CA ILE A 154 14.99 2.87 -24.76
C ILE A 154 15.86 1.98 -23.88
N GLN A 155 15.44 1.70 -22.66
CA GLN A 155 16.18 0.82 -21.76
C GLN A 155 16.28 -0.60 -22.30
N GLU A 156 15.18 -1.14 -22.90
CA GLU A 156 15.22 -2.42 -23.58
C GLU A 156 16.20 -2.43 -24.77
N GLU A 157 16.26 -1.33 -25.52
CA GLU A 157 17.16 -1.21 -26.68
C GLU A 157 18.63 -1.12 -26.23
N ILE A 158 18.91 -0.36 -25.16
CA ILE A 158 20.22 -0.31 -24.52
C ILE A 158 20.63 -1.71 -24.00
N ASP A 159 19.71 -2.41 -23.33
CA ASP A 159 19.97 -3.76 -22.83
C ASP A 159 20.25 -4.77 -23.97
N LYS A 160 19.60 -4.61 -25.10
CA LYS A 160 19.89 -5.42 -26.30
C LYS A 160 21.26 -5.10 -26.88
N LEU A 161 21.66 -3.82 -26.94
CA LEU A 161 22.97 -3.41 -27.40
C LEU A 161 24.10 -3.87 -26.46
N VAL A 162 23.86 -3.83 -25.15
CA VAL A 162 24.83 -4.29 -24.14
C VAL A 162 24.94 -5.82 -24.10
N LYS A 163 23.83 -6.53 -24.37
CA LYS A 163 23.82 -8.01 -24.41
C LYS A 163 24.09 -8.59 -25.81
N GLY A 164 24.06 -7.74 -26.83
CA GLY A 164 24.31 -8.17 -28.20
C GLY A 164 25.78 -8.53 -28.37
N ASP A 165 26.03 -9.78 -28.67
CA ASP A 165 27.31 -10.35 -29.11
C ASP A 165 27.72 -9.85 -30.51
N ASP A 166 27.46 -8.61 -30.82
CA ASP A 166 28.02 -7.97 -31.99
C ASP A 166 29.45 -7.51 -31.66
N VAL A 167 30.32 -8.51 -31.55
CA VAL A 167 31.75 -8.27 -31.76
C VAL A 167 31.87 -7.76 -33.17
N ILE A 168 32.05 -6.45 -33.31
CA ILE A 168 32.41 -5.83 -34.60
C ILE A 168 33.76 -6.39 -34.97
N HIS A 169 33.78 -7.47 -35.78
CA HIS A 169 34.97 -7.93 -36.39
C HIS A 169 35.39 -6.91 -37.44
N PHE A 170 36.32 -6.05 -37.06
CA PHE A 170 37.06 -5.26 -38.03
C PHE A 170 37.94 -6.25 -38.81
N THR A 171 37.46 -6.71 -39.97
CA THR A 171 38.35 -7.35 -40.94
C THR A 171 39.23 -6.27 -41.51
N SER A 172 40.44 -6.17 -41.00
CA SER A 172 41.46 -5.39 -41.65
C SER A 172 41.76 -6.03 -43.01
N ASN A 173 41.35 -5.34 -44.09
CA ASN A 173 41.73 -5.67 -45.41
C ASN A 173 43.23 -5.40 -45.52
N SER A 174 44.06 -6.41 -45.34
CA SER A 174 45.52 -6.35 -45.46
C SER A 174 45.92 -6.20 -46.93
N GLY A 175 45.96 -4.95 -47.37
CA GLY A 175 46.91 -4.63 -48.40
C GLY A 175 48.31 -4.62 -47.78
N ASN A 176 49.22 -5.36 -48.39
CA ASN A 176 50.61 -5.54 -48.00
C ASN A 176 51.29 -4.24 -47.54
N ASP A 177 51.57 -4.13 -46.24
CA ASP A 177 52.72 -3.41 -45.71
C ASP A 177 53.08 -3.96 -44.35
N PRO A 178 54.33 -4.26 -44.03
CA PRO A 178 54.77 -4.77 -42.75
C PRO A 178 54.80 -3.64 -41.74
N VAL A 179 53.88 -3.64 -40.82
CA VAL A 179 53.87 -2.69 -39.69
C VAL A 179 53.83 -3.48 -38.38
N ASP A 180 54.77 -3.09 -37.55
CA ASP A 180 55.11 -3.53 -36.22
C ASP A 180 53.99 -4.14 -35.35
N GLU A 181 54.25 -5.30 -34.85
CA GLU A 181 53.64 -5.89 -33.68
C GLU A 181 53.96 -4.97 -32.48
N ASP A 182 52.97 -4.28 -31.98
CA ASP A 182 52.86 -3.83 -30.58
C ASP A 182 51.91 -2.63 -30.46
N ALA A 183 50.61 -2.88 -30.57
CA ALA A 183 49.63 -1.95 -30.01
C ALA A 183 48.41 -2.71 -29.49
N VAL A 184 48.56 -3.25 -28.28
CA VAL A 184 47.42 -3.69 -27.48
C VAL A 184 46.82 -2.48 -26.80
N ILE A 185 45.69 -2.00 -27.30
CA ILE A 185 44.87 -1.03 -26.57
C ILE A 185 43.87 -1.83 -25.77
N GLN A 186 44.01 -1.86 -24.43
CA GLN A 186 43.02 -2.30 -23.48
C GLN A 186 42.13 -1.09 -23.12
N PHE A 187 40.83 -1.28 -23.21
CA PHE A 187 39.87 -0.41 -22.58
C PHE A 187 39.33 -1.04 -21.30
#